data_6dcc0f7235f540792c127b2bcebf7a3a
#
_entry.id   6dcc0f7235f540792c127b2bcebf7a3a
#
_cell.length_a   1.000
_cell.length_b   1.000
_cell.length_c   1.000
_cell.angle_alpha   90.00
_cell.angle_beta   90.00
_cell.angle_gamma   90.00
#
_symmetry.space_group_name_H-M   'P 1'
#
loop_
_entity.id
_entity.type
_entity.pdbx_description
1 polymer ?
#
loop_
_entity_poly.entity_id
_entity_poly.type
_entity_poly.pdbx_seq_one_letter_code
_entity_poly.pdbx_strand_id
1 'polypeptide(L)'
;MPKPYSHLQAFLDDSRGQITIGEIPPIRRAALAAEGKKARVALVGRDGETIAQLLERLDSSLAKAMAEDTVVDEVLPEIKRRRSR
;
A
#
# COMPACT_ATOMS: atom_id res chain seq x y z
N MET A 1 -17.88 1.77 17.19
CA MET A 1 -16.71 1.01 16.74
C MET A 1 -16.25 1.48 15.38
N PRO A 2 -14.97 1.78 15.20
CA PRO A 2 -14.51 2.15 13.87
C PRO A 2 -14.66 0.94 12.93
N LYS A 3 -15.05 1.22 11.71
CA LYS A 3 -15.12 0.18 10.69
C LYS A 3 -13.71 -0.22 10.29
N PRO A 4 -13.44 -1.51 10.10
CA PRO A 4 -12.13 -1.93 9.62
C PRO A 4 -11.86 -1.31 8.23
N TYR A 5 -10.62 -0.92 8.01
CA TYR A 5 -10.16 -0.35 6.75
C TYR A 5 -10.92 0.93 6.35
N SER A 6 -11.27 1.75 7.34
CA SER A 6 -12.01 2.99 7.08
C SER A 6 -11.27 3.95 6.16
N HIS A 7 -9.95 3.99 6.24
CA HIS A 7 -9.15 4.87 5.39
C HIS A 7 -9.10 4.35 3.95
N LEU A 8 -9.03 3.03 3.76
CA LEU A 8 -9.10 2.45 2.43
C LEU A 8 -10.47 2.68 1.81
N GLN A 9 -11.53 2.53 2.61
CA GLN A 9 -12.89 2.77 2.15
C GLN A 9 -13.06 4.22 1.67
N ALA A 10 -12.61 5.18 2.49
CA ALA A 10 -12.69 6.59 2.13
C ALA A 10 -11.87 6.91 0.89
N PHE A 11 -10.70 6.29 0.77
CA PHE A 11 -9.83 6.48 -0.39
C PHE A 11 -10.51 6.05 -1.69
N LEU A 12 -11.18 4.90 -1.66
CA LEU A 12 -11.92 4.41 -2.83
C LEU A 12 -13.12 5.28 -3.16
N ASP A 13 -13.85 5.74 -2.12
CA ASP A 13 -15.07 6.51 -2.32
C ASP A 13 -14.83 7.96 -2.69
N ASP A 14 -13.87 8.60 -2.03
CA ASP A 14 -13.69 10.06 -2.11
C ASP A 14 -12.62 10.48 -3.11
N SER A 15 -11.57 9.69 -3.26
CA SER A 15 -10.41 10.07 -4.07
C SER A 15 -10.34 9.36 -5.42
N ARG A 16 -11.33 8.53 -5.74
CA ARG A 16 -11.33 7.68 -6.94
C ARG A 16 -10.05 6.86 -7.02
N GLY A 17 -9.59 6.41 -5.87
CA GLY A 17 -8.36 5.66 -5.77
C GLY A 17 -8.52 4.22 -6.23
N GLN A 18 -7.40 3.57 -6.45
CA GLN A 18 -7.34 2.15 -6.76
C GLN A 18 -6.47 1.46 -5.73
N ILE A 19 -6.92 0.27 -5.32
CA ILE A 19 -6.17 -0.55 -4.40
C ILE A 19 -5.88 -1.87 -5.09
N THR A 20 -4.61 -2.23 -5.14
CA THR A 20 -4.15 -3.45 -5.79
C THR A 20 -3.38 -4.28 -4.78
N ILE A 21 -3.74 -5.55 -4.67
CA ILE A 21 -3.05 -6.49 -3.79
C ILE A 21 -2.70 -7.73 -4.60
N GLY A 22 -1.46 -8.14 -4.54
CA GLY A 22 -1.01 -9.30 -5.26
C GLY A 22 0.42 -9.15 -5.75
N GLU A 23 0.75 -9.89 -6.78
CA GLU A 23 2.10 -9.85 -7.34
C GLU A 23 2.29 -8.62 -8.22
N ILE A 24 3.32 -7.86 -7.90
CA ILE A 24 3.83 -6.78 -8.75
C ILE A 24 5.29 -7.14 -9.00
N PRO A 25 5.61 -7.78 -10.14
CA PRO A 25 6.95 -8.32 -10.35
C PRO A 25 8.06 -7.28 -10.16
N PRO A 26 9.17 -7.63 -9.52
CA PRO A 26 9.52 -8.95 -8.99
C PRO A 26 8.98 -9.24 -7.58
N ILE A 27 8.09 -8.42 -7.06
CA ILE A 27 7.54 -8.55 -5.70
C ILE A 27 6.35 -9.51 -5.75
N ARG A 28 6.44 -10.62 -5.02
CA ARG A 28 5.38 -11.65 -5.03
C ARG A 28 4.12 -11.21 -4.32
N ARG A 29 4.26 -10.38 -3.29
CA ARG A 29 3.13 -9.93 -2.50
C ARG A 29 3.32 -8.45 -2.19
N ALA A 30 2.47 -7.63 -2.76
CA ALA A 30 2.53 -6.19 -2.61
C ALA A 30 1.14 -5.64 -2.39
N ALA A 31 1.06 -4.46 -1.81
CA ALA A 31 -0.20 -3.74 -1.64
C ALA A 31 0.03 -2.29 -2.09
N LEU A 32 -0.82 -1.83 -2.99
CA LEU A 32 -0.66 -0.52 -3.61
C LEU A 32 -1.95 0.27 -3.48
N ALA A 33 -1.84 1.53 -3.06
CA ALA A 33 -2.94 2.48 -3.09
C ALA A 33 -2.52 3.64 -4.00
N ALA A 34 -3.27 3.86 -5.08
CA ALA A 34 -2.91 4.85 -6.09
C ALA A 34 -4.09 5.73 -6.50
N GLU A 35 -3.81 7.00 -6.79
CA GLU A 35 -4.77 7.92 -7.37
C GLU A 35 -4.33 8.17 -8.81
N GLY A 36 -5.09 7.64 -9.78
CA GLY A 36 -4.70 7.72 -11.17
C GLY A 36 -3.32 7.09 -11.38
N LYS A 37 -2.37 7.89 -11.85
CA LYS A 37 -1.01 7.43 -12.11
C LYS A 37 -0.08 7.60 -10.90
N LYS A 38 -0.58 8.19 -9.81
CA LYS A 38 0.24 8.52 -8.66
C LYS A 38 0.01 7.54 -7.52
N ALA A 39 1.04 6.77 -7.19
CA ALA A 39 1.00 5.87 -6.04
C ALA A 39 1.15 6.68 -4.75
N ARG A 40 0.26 6.46 -3.81
CA ARG A 40 0.34 7.09 -2.48
C ARG A 40 1.03 6.18 -1.48
N VAL A 41 0.74 4.89 -1.56
CA VAL A 41 1.35 3.89 -0.68
C VAL A 41 1.66 2.65 -1.51
N ALA A 42 2.86 2.13 -1.36
CA ALA A 42 3.28 0.88 -1.98
C ALA A 42 4.02 0.06 -0.93
N LEU A 43 3.44 -1.06 -0.52
CA LEU A 43 3.98 -1.90 0.55
C LEU A 43 4.43 -3.25 0.00
N VAL A 44 5.48 -3.80 0.63
CA VAL A 44 5.94 -5.16 0.36
C VAL A 44 5.42 -6.06 1.48
N GLY A 45 4.76 -7.16 1.12
CA GLY A 45 4.30 -8.14 2.10
C GLY A 45 5.47 -8.78 2.83
N ARG A 46 5.33 -8.95 4.13
CA ARG A 46 6.37 -9.55 4.99
C ARG A 46 6.16 -11.06 5.10
N ASP A 47 7.23 -11.77 5.37
CA ASP A 47 7.15 -13.21 5.62
C ASP A 47 6.19 -13.47 6.77
N GLY A 48 5.23 -14.38 6.54
CA GLY A 48 4.23 -14.72 7.55
C GLY A 48 3.10 -13.72 7.71
N GLU A 49 3.15 -12.60 7.01
CA GLU A 49 2.07 -11.60 7.07
C GLU A 49 0.84 -12.12 6.32
N THR A 50 -0.31 -12.10 7.01
CA THR A 50 -1.58 -12.48 6.38
C THR A 50 -2.10 -11.33 5.51
N ILE A 51 -3.06 -11.64 4.64
CA ILE A 51 -3.73 -10.60 3.83
C ILE A 51 -4.40 -9.58 4.74
N ALA A 52 -5.04 -10.03 5.82
CA ALA A 52 -5.68 -9.11 6.77
C ALA A 52 -4.66 -8.16 7.39
N GLN A 53 -3.51 -8.69 7.80
CA GLN A 53 -2.43 -7.86 8.38
C GLN A 53 -1.88 -6.87 7.37
N LEU A 54 -1.71 -7.30 6.12
CA LEU A 54 -1.22 -6.43 5.06
C LEU A 54 -2.22 -5.30 4.78
N LEU A 55 -3.52 -5.61 4.75
CA LEU A 55 -4.58 -4.61 4.57
C LEU A 55 -4.62 -3.61 5.72
N GLU A 56 -4.45 -4.07 6.96
CA GLU A 56 -4.40 -3.18 8.12
C GLU A 56 -3.20 -2.24 8.02
N ARG A 57 -2.07 -2.76 7.62
CA ARG A 57 -0.85 -1.97 7.43
C ARG A 57 -1.04 -0.96 6.30
N LEU A 58 -1.68 -1.36 5.21
CA LEU A 58 -1.99 -0.46 4.10
C LEU A 58 -2.93 0.65 4.55
N ASP A 59 -3.98 0.32 5.30
CA ASP A 59 -4.92 1.30 5.82
C ASP A 59 -4.23 2.34 6.69
N SER A 60 -3.39 1.90 7.63
CA SER A 60 -2.64 2.79 8.52
C SER A 60 -1.64 3.66 7.76
N SER A 61 -0.94 3.06 6.80
CA SER A 61 0.04 3.78 5.99
C SER A 61 -0.64 4.82 5.10
N LEU A 62 -1.80 4.50 4.57
CA LEU A 62 -2.57 5.43 3.75
C LEU A 62 -3.08 6.61 4.59
N ALA A 63 -3.57 6.35 5.80
CA ALA A 63 -4.01 7.40 6.70
C ALA A 63 -2.87 8.37 6.97
N LYS A 64 -1.68 7.86 7.25
CA LYS A 64 -0.49 8.67 7.50
C LYS A 64 -0.06 9.44 6.26
N ALA A 65 -0.02 8.78 5.11
CA ALA A 65 0.40 9.41 3.86
C ALA A 65 -0.53 10.57 3.50
N MET A 66 -1.84 10.40 3.66
CA MET A 66 -2.81 11.44 3.35
C MET A 66 -2.76 12.58 4.36
N ALA A 67 -2.60 12.27 5.65
CA ALA A 67 -2.53 13.29 6.70
C ALA A 67 -1.27 14.15 6.59
N GLU A 68 -0.16 13.57 6.18
CA GLU A 68 1.13 14.26 6.09
C GLU A 68 1.48 14.69 4.66
N ASP A 69 0.60 14.38 3.72
CA ASP A 69 0.81 14.64 2.28
C ASP A 69 2.16 14.08 1.81
N THR A 70 2.40 12.83 2.16
CA THR A 70 3.63 12.12 1.82
C THR A 70 3.32 10.87 1.01
N VAL A 71 4.36 10.22 0.53
CA VAL A 71 4.25 8.94 -0.16
C VAL A 71 5.03 7.89 0.64
N VAL A 72 4.41 6.73 0.86
CA VAL A 72 5.07 5.60 1.52
C VAL A 72 5.38 4.57 0.45
N ASP A 73 6.65 4.28 0.21
CA ASP A 73 7.06 3.36 -0.85
C ASP A 73 8.10 2.37 -0.31
N GLU A 74 7.70 1.11 -0.21
CA GLU A 74 8.60 0.00 0.15
C GLU A 74 9.01 -0.80 -1.08
N VAL A 75 8.28 -0.63 -2.19
CA VAL A 75 8.48 -1.45 -3.38
C VAL A 75 9.74 -1.04 -4.15
N LEU A 76 9.91 0.24 -4.41
CA LEU A 76 11.07 0.71 -5.17
C LEU A 76 12.41 0.42 -4.47
N PRO A 77 12.57 0.70 -3.16
CA PRO A 77 13.78 0.30 -2.46
C PRO A 77 14.04 -1.20 -2.50
N GLU A 78 12.98 -2.02 -2.40
CA GLU A 78 13.12 -3.47 -2.46
C GLU A 78 13.60 -3.93 -3.83
N ILE A 79 13.07 -3.35 -4.90
CA ILE A 79 13.50 -3.66 -6.27
C ILE A 79 14.96 -3.28 -6.46
N LYS A 80 15.37 -2.11 -6.00
CA LYS A 80 16.76 -1.66 -6.10
C LYS A 80 17.69 -2.59 -5.32
N ARG A 81 17.29 -3.01 -4.12
CA ARG A 81 18.07 -3.93 -3.30
C ARG A 81 18.29 -5.25 -4.02
N ARG A 82 17.27 -5.78 -4.70
CA ARG A 82 17.36 -7.04 -5.45
C ARG A 82 18.24 -6.94 -6.69
N ARG A 83 18.35 -5.74 -7.26
CA ARG A 83 19.19 -5.49 -8.43
C ARG A 83 20.65 -5.23 -8.08
N SER A 84 20.91 -4.82 -6.85
CA SER A 84 22.24 -4.46 -6.38
C SER A 84 23.02 -5.71 -6.00
N ARG A 85 23.69 -6.30 -6.96
CA ARG A 85 24.61 -7.40 -6.71
C ARG A 85 25.93 -7.13 -7.40
#